data_bb3e622f81604cd92ddf405d69d2579d
#
_entry.id   bb3e622f81604cd92ddf405d69d2579d
#
_cell.length_a   1.000
_cell.length_b   1.000
_cell.length_c   1.000
_cell.angle_alpha   90.00
_cell.angle_beta   90.00
_cell.angle_gamma   90.00
#
_symmetry.space_group_name_H-M   'P 1'
#
loop_
_entity.id
_entity.type
_entity.pdbx_description
1 polymer ?
#
loop_
_entity_poly.entity_id
_entity_poly.type
_entity_poly.pdbx_seq_one_letter_code
_entity_poly.pdbx_strand_id
1 'polypeptide(L)'
;DDRIGCVVAIEALKRLKKTPHDVYFVFSVQEEVGTRGAQAAANRLDPDVGIALDVTLAGDTPEPTPIAIELGKGTAIKVKDSGMIAHAGLVRLMKQRAEEAKIPYQLEVLTGGSTDARSIQIANGGAAAGCISIPCRYVHSQSETVDADDVENSIKLLVEILSKPINL
;
A
#
# COMPACT_ATOMS: atom_id res chain seq x y z
N ASP A 1 -4.69 2.79 12.32
CA ASP A 1 -5.34 2.18 11.20
C ASP A 1 -6.45 3.08 10.67
N ASP A 2 -6.21 3.77 9.46
CA ASP A 2 -4.87 3.89 8.89
C ASP A 2 -4.46 5.37 8.75
N ARG A 3 -4.27 6.08 9.88
CA ARG A 3 -3.79 7.47 9.85
C ARG A 3 -2.35 7.59 9.37
N ILE A 4 -1.56 6.52 9.55
CA ILE A 4 -0.17 6.54 9.07
C ILE A 4 -0.07 6.46 7.55
N GLY A 5 -0.97 5.75 6.87
CA GLY A 5 -1.09 5.78 5.41
C GLY A 5 -1.46 7.16 4.89
N CYS A 6 -2.33 7.88 5.62
CA CYS A 6 -2.60 9.29 5.31
C CYS A 6 -1.34 10.16 5.40
N VAL A 7 -0.47 9.93 6.40
CA VAL A 7 0.82 10.62 6.52
C VAL A 7 1.72 10.27 5.34
N VAL A 8 1.82 8.98 4.97
CA VAL A 8 2.60 8.54 3.80
C VAL A 8 2.14 9.25 2.53
N ALA A 9 0.83 9.32 2.30
CA ALA A 9 0.25 10.01 1.13
C ALA A 9 0.59 11.50 1.10
N ILE A 10 0.43 12.21 2.23
CA ILE A 10 0.70 13.65 2.35
C ILE A 10 2.19 13.93 2.16
N GLU A 11 3.07 13.17 2.79
CA GLU A 11 4.51 13.37 2.68
C GLU A 11 5.04 13.01 1.28
N ALA A 12 4.49 11.98 0.65
CA ALA A 12 4.81 11.66 -0.74
C ALA A 12 4.38 12.80 -1.68
N LEU A 13 3.17 13.34 -1.51
CA LEU A 13 2.68 14.49 -2.28
C LEU A 13 3.60 15.71 -2.15
N LYS A 14 4.06 16.04 -0.93
CA LYS A 14 5.00 17.14 -0.68
C LYS A 14 6.36 16.95 -1.34
N ARG A 15 6.84 15.69 -1.42
CA ARG A 15 8.16 15.35 -1.97
C ARG A 15 8.13 15.13 -3.48
N LEU A 16 6.97 14.86 -4.07
CA LEU A 16 6.79 14.60 -5.49
C LEU A 16 6.97 15.90 -6.30
N LYS A 17 8.15 16.06 -6.90
CA LYS A 17 8.49 17.29 -7.66
C LYS A 17 7.99 17.25 -9.09
N LYS A 18 8.00 16.06 -9.71
CA LYS A 18 7.58 15.81 -11.10
C LYS A 18 6.98 14.43 -11.20
N THR A 19 5.98 14.31 -12.03
CA THR A 19 5.34 13.04 -12.39
C THR A 19 4.93 13.07 -13.85
N PRO A 20 5.05 11.95 -14.58
CA PRO A 20 4.51 11.82 -15.94
C PRO A 20 3.03 11.40 -15.95
N HIS A 21 2.35 11.36 -14.80
CA HIS A 21 1.01 10.84 -14.61
C HIS A 21 0.04 11.90 -14.10
N ASP A 22 -1.24 11.72 -14.37
CA ASP A 22 -2.31 12.34 -13.60
C ASP A 22 -2.48 11.56 -12.31
N VAL A 23 -2.11 12.16 -11.17
CA VAL A 23 -2.10 11.49 -9.86
C VAL A 23 -3.21 12.02 -8.99
N TYR A 24 -4.02 11.11 -8.46
CA TYR A 24 -5.09 11.40 -7.50
C TYR A 24 -4.72 10.82 -6.14
N PHE A 25 -4.58 11.67 -5.13
CA PHE A 25 -4.46 11.26 -3.74
C PHE A 25 -5.86 11.24 -3.13
N VAL A 26 -6.35 10.04 -2.83
CA VAL A 26 -7.71 9.82 -2.33
C VAL A 26 -7.63 9.40 -0.86
N PHE A 27 -8.29 10.16 0.01
CA PHE A 27 -8.48 9.81 1.41
C PHE A 27 -9.88 9.21 1.54
N SER A 28 -9.95 7.91 1.43
CA SER A 28 -11.21 7.16 1.41
C SER A 28 -11.84 7.07 2.81
N VAL A 29 -13.11 6.81 2.86
CA VAL A 29 -13.86 6.58 4.10
C VAL A 29 -14.44 5.17 4.10
N GLN A 30 -14.71 4.64 5.29
CA GLN A 30 -15.39 3.35 5.46
C GLN A 30 -14.60 2.16 4.85
N GLU A 31 -13.28 2.16 5.03
CA GLU A 31 -12.45 1.01 4.66
C GLU A 31 -12.84 -0.22 5.47
N GLU A 32 -12.91 -0.08 6.81
CA GLU A 32 -13.14 -1.14 7.81
C GLU A 32 -14.52 -1.83 7.71
N VAL A 33 -15.43 -1.26 6.96
CA VAL A 33 -16.78 -1.81 6.71
C VAL A 33 -17.00 -2.20 5.26
N GLY A 34 -15.92 -2.44 4.52
CA GLY A 34 -15.96 -2.99 3.18
C GLY A 34 -15.45 -2.07 2.07
N THR A 35 -14.42 -1.28 2.31
CA THR A 35 -13.66 -0.49 1.30
C THR A 35 -14.56 0.42 0.45
N ARG A 36 -15.63 0.97 1.07
CA ARG A 36 -16.74 1.63 0.36
C ARG A 36 -16.34 2.93 -0.31
N GLY A 37 -15.55 3.75 0.38
CA GLY A 37 -15.07 5.02 -0.15
C GLY A 37 -14.16 4.83 -1.34
N ALA A 38 -13.25 3.86 -1.28
CA ALA A 38 -12.36 3.52 -2.38
C ALA A 38 -13.14 2.99 -3.61
N GLN A 39 -14.15 2.17 -3.38
CA GLN A 39 -15.02 1.69 -4.47
C GLN A 39 -15.71 2.85 -5.20
N ALA A 40 -16.29 3.77 -4.45
CA ALA A 40 -16.97 4.93 -5.02
C ALA A 40 -15.99 5.86 -5.77
N ALA A 41 -14.82 6.11 -5.20
CA ALA A 41 -13.78 6.94 -5.81
C ALA A 41 -13.22 6.30 -7.08
N ALA A 42 -12.87 5.01 -7.03
CA ALA A 42 -12.31 4.29 -8.17
C ALA A 42 -13.31 4.22 -9.34
N ASN A 43 -14.60 3.98 -9.08
CA ASN A 43 -15.62 4.00 -10.13
C ASN A 43 -15.77 5.38 -10.78
N ARG A 44 -15.56 6.47 -10.03
CA ARG A 44 -15.66 7.82 -10.58
C ARG A 44 -14.38 8.25 -11.32
N LEU A 45 -13.21 7.89 -10.82
CA LEU A 45 -11.92 8.30 -11.37
C LEU A 45 -11.48 7.43 -12.54
N ASP A 46 -11.92 6.16 -12.57
CA ASP A 46 -11.56 5.15 -13.58
C ASP A 46 -10.05 5.05 -13.81
N PRO A 47 -9.27 4.74 -12.77
CA PRO A 47 -7.80 4.78 -12.87
C PRO A 47 -7.25 3.58 -13.64
N ASP A 48 -6.17 3.78 -14.41
CA ASP A 48 -5.41 2.68 -15.02
C ASP A 48 -4.65 1.86 -13.96
N VAL A 49 -4.17 2.55 -12.91
CA VAL A 49 -3.41 1.96 -11.81
C VAL A 49 -3.91 2.49 -10.47
N GLY A 50 -4.10 1.60 -9.52
CA GLY A 50 -4.43 1.93 -8.14
C GLY A 50 -3.43 1.37 -7.15
N ILE A 51 -2.98 2.20 -6.22
CA ILE A 51 -2.09 1.79 -5.13
C ILE A 51 -2.74 2.18 -3.81
N ALA A 52 -3.15 1.18 -3.02
CA ALA A 52 -3.58 1.42 -1.66
C ALA A 52 -2.36 1.65 -0.75
N LEU A 53 -2.55 2.50 0.23
CA LEU A 53 -1.63 2.67 1.36
C LEU A 53 -2.39 2.20 2.58
N ASP A 54 -1.85 1.23 3.31
CA ASP A 54 -2.53 0.63 4.45
C ASP A 54 -1.51 0.06 5.44
N VAL A 55 -1.92 -0.26 6.65
CA VAL A 55 -1.09 -1.03 7.56
C VAL A 55 -1.18 -2.53 7.25
N THR A 56 -0.22 -3.31 7.73
CA THR A 56 -0.30 -4.77 7.72
C THR A 56 0.23 -5.36 9.01
N LEU A 57 -0.26 -6.55 9.35
CA LEU A 57 0.16 -7.27 10.55
C LEU A 57 1.66 -7.57 10.53
N ALA A 58 2.33 -7.32 11.65
CA ALA A 58 3.68 -7.81 11.89
C ALA A 58 3.65 -9.18 12.60
N GLY A 59 4.47 -10.10 12.11
CA GLY A 59 4.60 -11.46 12.65
C GLY A 59 5.66 -11.60 13.75
N ASP A 60 6.20 -10.50 14.24
CA ASP A 60 7.28 -10.46 15.22
C ASP A 60 6.81 -10.16 16.66
N THR A 61 5.54 -10.43 16.94
CA THR A 61 4.94 -10.34 18.29
C THR A 61 4.82 -11.72 18.93
N PRO A 62 4.65 -11.82 20.26
CA PRO A 62 4.28 -13.10 20.90
C PRO A 62 2.96 -13.64 20.31
N GLU A 63 2.93 -14.94 19.97
CA GLU A 63 1.76 -15.62 19.38
C GLU A 63 1.16 -14.90 18.17
N PRO A 64 1.95 -14.56 17.14
CA PRO A 64 1.49 -13.74 16.04
C PRO A 64 0.57 -14.52 15.09
N THR A 65 -0.21 -13.79 14.30
CA THR A 65 -0.75 -14.37 13.05
C THR A 65 0.44 -14.80 12.16
N PRO A 66 0.41 -16.01 11.57
CA PRO A 66 1.51 -16.45 10.72
C PRO A 66 1.66 -15.55 9.48
N ILE A 67 2.61 -14.65 9.53
CA ILE A 67 2.98 -13.74 8.44
C ILE A 67 4.48 -13.44 8.52
N ALA A 68 5.13 -13.30 7.37
CA ALA A 68 6.58 -13.10 7.29
C ALA A 68 7.00 -11.62 7.33
N ILE A 69 6.16 -10.74 7.87
CA ILE A 69 6.42 -9.30 7.96
C ILE A 69 6.91 -8.96 9.37
N GLU A 70 7.97 -8.18 9.45
CA GLU A 70 8.58 -7.72 10.70
C GLU A 70 8.76 -6.19 10.70
N LEU A 71 8.65 -5.55 11.87
CA LEU A 71 8.95 -4.13 12.02
C LEU A 71 10.45 -3.86 11.79
N GLY A 72 10.75 -2.71 11.18
CA GLY A 72 12.13 -2.27 10.93
C GLY A 72 12.85 -3.02 9.80
N LYS A 73 12.12 -3.82 9.02
CA LYS A 73 12.67 -4.55 7.87
C LYS A 73 12.31 -3.92 6.52
N GLY A 74 11.71 -2.77 6.53
CA GLY A 74 11.30 -2.02 5.34
C GLY A 74 9.79 -2.10 5.08
N THR A 75 9.34 -1.26 4.17
CA THR A 75 7.95 -1.24 3.71
C THR A 75 7.54 -2.59 3.13
N ALA A 76 6.26 -2.94 3.19
CA ALA A 76 5.78 -4.19 2.60
C ALA A 76 5.10 -3.95 1.25
N ILE A 77 5.46 -4.76 0.26
CA ILE A 77 4.80 -4.81 -1.05
C ILE A 77 3.85 -6.00 -1.03
N LYS A 78 2.56 -5.72 -1.07
CA LYS A 78 1.52 -6.74 -1.00
C LYS A 78 1.45 -7.53 -2.31
N VAL A 79 1.63 -8.83 -2.21
CA VAL A 79 1.49 -9.78 -3.32
C VAL A 79 0.05 -10.33 -3.35
N LYS A 80 -0.50 -10.66 -2.16
CA LYS A 80 -1.83 -11.25 -2.03
C LYS A 80 -2.40 -10.98 -0.65
N ASP A 81 -3.71 -10.78 -0.59
CA ASP A 81 -4.52 -10.88 0.63
C ASP A 81 -5.79 -11.73 0.37
N SER A 82 -6.79 -11.69 1.27
CA SER A 82 -8.02 -12.47 1.10
C SER A 82 -8.95 -11.93 0.01
N GLY A 83 -8.83 -10.66 -0.35
CA GLY A 83 -9.69 -9.98 -1.31
C GLY A 83 -9.02 -9.65 -2.64
N MET A 84 -7.69 -9.78 -2.74
CA MET A 84 -6.93 -9.35 -3.91
C MET A 84 -5.70 -10.22 -4.15
N ILE A 85 -5.42 -10.50 -5.40
CA ILE A 85 -4.08 -10.85 -5.90
C ILE A 85 -3.58 -9.60 -6.64
N ALA A 86 -2.50 -9.01 -6.15
CA ALA A 86 -1.97 -7.78 -6.75
C ALA A 86 -1.54 -7.99 -8.20
N HIS A 87 -1.67 -6.96 -9.03
CA HIS A 87 -1.26 -7.03 -10.42
C HIS A 87 0.24 -7.34 -10.54
N ALA A 88 0.59 -8.44 -11.18
CA ALA A 88 1.96 -8.96 -11.20
C ALA A 88 2.98 -7.97 -11.79
N GLY A 89 2.59 -7.20 -12.81
CA GLY A 89 3.40 -6.12 -13.37
C GLY A 89 3.69 -5.04 -12.34
N LEU A 90 2.67 -4.63 -11.58
CA LEU A 90 2.81 -3.60 -10.55
C LEU A 90 3.71 -4.06 -9.40
N VAL A 91 3.57 -5.30 -8.95
CA VAL A 91 4.46 -5.88 -7.92
C VAL A 91 5.91 -5.90 -8.43
N ARG A 92 6.16 -6.31 -9.67
CA ARG A 92 7.52 -6.27 -10.26
C ARG A 92 8.06 -4.85 -10.31
N LEU A 93 7.24 -3.89 -10.73
CA LEU A 93 7.62 -2.48 -10.78
C LEU A 93 7.99 -1.93 -9.40
N MET A 94 7.17 -2.17 -8.38
CA MET A 94 7.43 -1.75 -7.00
C MET A 94 8.75 -2.31 -6.49
N LYS A 95 9.00 -3.60 -6.69
CA LYS A 95 10.27 -4.25 -6.36
C LYS A 95 11.45 -3.59 -7.06
N GLN A 96 11.36 -3.43 -8.37
CA GLN A 96 12.41 -2.78 -9.17
C GLN A 96 12.71 -1.37 -8.66
N ARG A 97 11.68 -0.56 -8.36
CA ARG A 97 11.86 0.80 -7.82
C ARG A 97 12.54 0.78 -6.46
N ALA A 98 12.14 -0.14 -5.58
CA ALA A 98 12.78 -0.31 -4.27
C ALA A 98 14.26 -0.69 -4.42
N GLU A 99 14.58 -1.65 -5.28
CA GLU A 99 15.94 -2.12 -5.53
C GLU A 99 16.83 -1.01 -6.14
N GLU A 100 16.35 -0.31 -7.17
CA GLU A 100 17.07 0.81 -7.81
C GLU A 100 17.39 1.93 -6.82
N ALA A 101 16.44 2.26 -5.94
CA ALA A 101 16.58 3.32 -4.94
C ALA A 101 17.19 2.84 -3.62
N LYS A 102 17.52 1.55 -3.51
CA LYS A 102 18.05 0.91 -2.29
C LYS A 102 17.14 1.10 -1.07
N ILE A 103 15.83 1.02 -1.30
CA ILE A 103 14.80 1.09 -0.27
C ILE A 103 14.58 -0.31 0.28
N PRO A 104 14.74 -0.54 1.60
CA PRO A 104 14.39 -1.80 2.23
C PRO A 104 12.91 -2.13 2.02
N TYR A 105 12.62 -3.36 1.63
CA TYR A 105 11.24 -3.82 1.45
C TYR A 105 11.08 -5.30 1.78
N GLN A 106 9.84 -5.69 2.04
CA GLN A 106 9.42 -7.06 2.29
C GLN A 106 8.30 -7.45 1.32
N LEU A 107 8.10 -8.73 1.06
CA LEU A 107 6.95 -9.22 0.28
C LEU A 107 5.88 -9.73 1.21
N GLU A 108 4.66 -9.26 1.04
CA GLU A 108 3.54 -9.58 1.91
C GLU A 108 2.57 -10.56 1.26
N VAL A 109 2.27 -11.63 1.99
CA VAL A 109 1.14 -12.52 1.75
C VAL A 109 0.32 -12.58 3.04
N LEU A 110 -0.85 -11.98 3.02
CA LEU A 110 -1.79 -11.94 4.14
C LEU A 110 -2.92 -12.95 3.90
N THR A 111 -3.17 -13.83 4.85
CA THR A 111 -4.21 -14.86 4.70
C THR A 111 -5.61 -14.39 5.07
N GLY A 112 -5.72 -13.33 5.87
CA GLY A 112 -6.97 -12.69 6.28
C GLY A 112 -6.97 -11.21 5.96
N GLY A 113 -8.13 -10.56 5.97
CA GLY A 113 -8.25 -9.14 5.68
C GLY A 113 -8.01 -8.76 4.21
N SER A 114 -8.18 -7.50 3.91
CA SER A 114 -7.89 -6.91 2.60
C SER A 114 -7.71 -5.39 2.79
N THR A 115 -7.56 -4.65 1.71
CA THR A 115 -7.36 -3.20 1.68
C THR A 115 -8.23 -2.55 0.60
N ASP A 116 -8.22 -1.26 0.50
CA ASP A 116 -8.89 -0.50 -0.56
C ASP A 116 -8.50 -0.97 -1.98
N ALA A 117 -7.31 -1.58 -2.14
CA ALA A 117 -6.85 -2.10 -3.42
C ALA A 117 -7.79 -3.15 -4.04
N ARG A 118 -8.49 -3.95 -3.23
CA ARG A 118 -9.51 -4.91 -3.73
C ARG A 118 -10.63 -4.23 -4.49
N SER A 119 -11.13 -3.11 -3.97
CA SER A 119 -12.22 -2.35 -4.59
C SER A 119 -11.75 -1.59 -5.83
N ILE A 120 -10.52 -1.08 -5.81
CA ILE A 120 -9.91 -0.45 -6.98
C ILE A 120 -9.73 -1.49 -8.10
N GLN A 121 -9.26 -2.69 -7.77
CA GLN A 121 -9.01 -3.76 -8.75
C GLN A 121 -10.25 -4.13 -9.58
N ILE A 122 -11.44 -4.08 -8.98
CA ILE A 122 -12.69 -4.49 -9.63
C ILE A 122 -13.57 -3.30 -10.07
N ALA A 123 -13.08 -2.05 -9.92
CA ALA A 123 -13.84 -0.88 -10.35
C ALA A 123 -13.99 -0.84 -11.88
N ASN A 124 -15.17 -0.46 -12.36
CA ASN A 124 -15.48 -0.36 -13.79
C ASN A 124 -15.03 -1.61 -14.57
N GLY A 125 -14.11 -1.47 -15.50
CA GLY A 125 -13.53 -2.56 -16.30
C GLY A 125 -12.35 -3.29 -15.65
N GLY A 126 -11.96 -2.88 -14.44
CA GLY A 126 -10.81 -3.38 -13.71
C GLY A 126 -9.57 -2.50 -13.88
N ALA A 127 -8.82 -2.31 -12.79
CA ALA A 127 -7.57 -1.55 -12.77
C ALA A 127 -6.40 -2.42 -12.29
N ALA A 128 -5.19 -2.08 -12.71
CA ALA A 128 -3.99 -2.70 -12.16
C ALA A 128 -3.79 -2.23 -10.72
N ALA A 129 -4.14 -3.06 -9.74
CA ALA A 129 -4.11 -2.69 -8.33
C ALA A 129 -3.00 -3.39 -7.54
N GLY A 130 -2.49 -2.68 -6.55
CA GLY A 130 -1.51 -3.15 -5.57
C GLY A 130 -1.60 -2.35 -4.28
N CYS A 131 -0.76 -2.72 -3.31
CA CYS A 131 -0.72 -2.04 -2.03
C CYS A 131 0.72 -1.92 -1.55
N ILE A 132 1.06 -0.75 -1.02
CA ILE A 132 2.23 -0.51 -0.17
C ILE A 132 1.72 -0.57 1.26
N SER A 133 2.16 -1.58 2.00
CA SER A 133 1.72 -1.79 3.38
C SER A 133 2.79 -1.34 4.36
N ILE A 134 2.37 -0.68 5.42
CA ILE A 134 3.23 -0.24 6.53
C ILE A 134 3.18 -1.33 7.60
N PRO A 135 4.30 -2.01 7.92
CA PRO A 135 4.32 -3.00 9.01
C PRO A 135 3.85 -2.39 10.32
N CYS A 136 2.90 -3.04 10.97
CA CYS A 136 2.30 -2.55 12.20
C CYS A 136 2.05 -3.71 13.18
N ARG A 137 2.47 -3.54 14.44
CA ARG A 137 2.08 -4.42 15.55
C ARG A 137 0.75 -3.99 16.11
N TYR A 138 -0.03 -4.96 16.58
CA TYR A 138 -1.29 -4.74 17.32
C TYR A 138 -2.34 -3.97 16.51
N VAL A 139 -2.42 -4.23 15.19
CA VAL A 139 -3.44 -3.66 14.30
C VAL A 139 -4.85 -3.88 14.88
N HIS A 140 -5.75 -2.91 14.71
CA HIS A 140 -7.09 -2.86 15.30
C HIS A 140 -7.11 -2.79 16.84
N SER A 141 -6.06 -2.24 17.44
CA SER A 141 -6.00 -2.01 18.88
C SER A 141 -5.61 -0.56 19.22
N GLN A 142 -5.69 -0.18 20.50
CA GLN A 142 -5.24 1.14 20.95
C GLN A 142 -3.70 1.28 21.00
N SER A 143 -2.95 0.19 20.79
CA SER A 143 -1.50 0.13 20.94
C SER A 143 -0.79 -0.10 19.61
N GLU A 144 -1.41 0.27 18.51
CA GLU A 144 -0.81 0.16 17.18
C GLU A 144 0.56 0.81 17.14
N THR A 145 1.53 0.07 16.63
CA THR A 145 2.95 0.48 16.66
C THR A 145 3.58 0.23 15.31
N VAL A 146 4.17 1.27 14.73
CA VAL A 146 4.94 1.22 13.47
C VAL A 146 6.39 1.64 13.70
N ASP A 147 7.27 1.23 12.82
CA ASP A 147 8.64 1.69 12.78
C ASP A 147 8.75 2.93 11.89
N ALA A 148 9.48 3.95 12.35
CA ALA A 148 9.61 5.22 11.64
C ALA A 148 10.37 5.06 10.31
N ASP A 149 11.34 4.15 10.25
CA ASP A 149 12.11 3.89 9.03
C ASP A 149 11.24 3.13 7.99
N ASP A 150 10.33 2.25 8.43
CA ASP A 150 9.38 1.59 7.53
C ASP A 150 8.39 2.60 6.93
N VAL A 151 7.92 3.57 7.71
CA VAL A 151 7.10 4.68 7.22
C VAL A 151 7.86 5.52 6.19
N GLU A 152 9.10 5.90 6.50
CA GLU A 152 9.95 6.66 5.58
C GLU A 152 10.24 5.88 4.28
N ASN A 153 10.45 4.56 4.38
CA ASN A 153 10.63 3.69 3.21
C ASN A 153 9.35 3.60 2.36
N SER A 154 8.18 3.59 2.97
CA SER A 154 6.89 3.63 2.26
C SER A 154 6.71 4.93 1.47
N ILE A 155 7.06 6.07 2.09
CA ILE A 155 7.04 7.39 1.44
C ILE A 155 7.99 7.41 0.24
N LYS A 156 9.24 6.98 0.44
CA LYS A 156 10.26 6.93 -0.63
C LYS A 156 9.83 6.05 -1.78
N LEU A 157 9.31 4.86 -1.50
CA LEU A 157 8.85 3.94 -2.53
C LEU A 157 7.70 4.54 -3.35
N LEU A 158 6.72 5.16 -2.70
CA LEU A 158 5.61 5.81 -3.39
C LEU A 158 6.11 6.95 -4.30
N VAL A 159 7.03 7.79 -3.82
CA VAL A 159 7.64 8.87 -4.63
C VAL A 159 8.40 8.29 -5.82
N GLU A 160 9.19 7.22 -5.65
CA GLU A 160 9.94 6.56 -6.72
C GLU A 160 9.01 5.97 -7.80
N ILE A 161 7.86 5.43 -7.40
CA ILE A 161 6.86 4.91 -8.34
C ILE A 161 6.24 6.06 -9.13
N LEU A 162 5.78 7.12 -8.45
CA LEU A 162 5.03 8.20 -9.07
C LEU A 162 5.89 9.17 -9.91
N SER A 163 7.19 9.24 -9.65
CA SER A 163 8.11 10.15 -10.35
C SER A 163 8.59 9.64 -11.71
N LYS A 164 8.34 8.39 -12.05
CA LYS A 164 8.82 7.72 -13.26
C LYS A 164 7.68 7.00 -13.99
N PRO A 165 7.79 6.75 -15.32
CA PRO A 165 6.74 6.04 -16.06
C PRO A 165 6.41 4.67 -15.46
N ILE A 166 5.12 4.36 -15.38
CA ILE A 166 4.59 3.06 -14.96
C ILE A 166 4.27 2.26 -16.22
N ASN A 167 5.09 1.24 -16.49
CA ASN A 167 4.91 0.32 -17.61
C ASN A 167 4.67 -1.08 -17.02
N LEU A 168 3.47 -1.62 -17.14
CA LEU A 168 3.03 -2.88 -16.54
C LEU A 168 2.98 -4.04 -17.53
#